data_9c72d0cb1a88e346f4d053a4d8a9a7b0
#
_entry.id   9c72d0cb1a88e346f4d053a4d8a9a7b0
#
_cell.length_a   1.000
_cell.length_b   1.000
_cell.length_c   1.000
_cell.angle_alpha   90.00
_cell.angle_beta   90.00
_cell.angle_gamma   90.00
#
_symmetry.space_group_name_H-M   'P 1'
#
loop_
_entity.id
_entity.type
_entity.pdbx_description
1 polymer ?
#
loop_
_entity_poly.entity_id
_entity_poly.type
_entity_poly.pdbx_seq_one_letter_code
_entity_poly.pdbx_strand_id
1 'polypeptide(L)'
;MTAMPLVAQDNVIDEVLWVVGDEAILKSDVEQARLYYMMQGQQIEGEPYCVIPEQLAIQKLFLNQAAIDSVEVTDQEVLSAVEAEINDRIARIGSKEKMEEYFSMSTMKMREELRETMRDRMVMERMQYKLFENVTVTPAEVRREFAQLKEEEIPFVPTQVEVQIITLNPEIPLEEIERVKAELREYTERINSGDAQFSTLAVFYSQDPGSARRGGELDFFGRGEMVPEFSAVAFNLTDPTKVSKIVETEFGFHIIQLIEKRGDRIRARHILRKPEVPVESFTKAMERLDSIAIDIRNGKMTFEEAVKFSEDKGTRKSLGLMSNEQTLSSRFELQELPQEVARAVYNMEVGEVSAPFVMVDKKGKEVCAIVKLKTRVEGHKATPTEDFQVVKDVIVGKMKEKKLVEWIKEKQKTTYVRINGDWCDCEFQYPGWGQN
;
A
#
# COMPACT_ATOMS: atom_id res chain seq x y z
N MET A 1 61.49 -18.49 35.75
CA MET A 1 60.59 -18.93 34.69
C MET A 1 59.19 -19.01 35.26
N THR A 2 58.43 -17.97 35.09
CA THR A 2 57.03 -17.85 35.54
C THR A 2 56.12 -18.26 34.37
N ALA A 3 55.45 -19.40 34.54
CA ALA A 3 54.45 -19.85 33.58
C ALA A 3 53.23 -18.94 33.66
N MET A 4 52.91 -18.22 32.54
CA MET A 4 51.61 -17.56 32.34
C MET A 4 50.54 -18.63 32.15
N PRO A 5 49.37 -18.52 32.83
CA PRO A 5 48.27 -19.38 32.52
C PRO A 5 47.72 -19.01 31.10
N LEU A 6 47.66 -19.98 30.22
CA LEU A 6 46.85 -19.87 28.99
C LEU A 6 45.38 -19.77 29.44
N VAL A 7 44.81 -18.62 29.31
CA VAL A 7 43.33 -18.45 29.32
C VAL A 7 42.84 -19.05 27.99
N ALA A 8 42.18 -20.19 28.05
CA ALA A 8 41.45 -20.72 26.91
C ALA A 8 40.38 -19.68 26.55
N GLN A 9 40.46 -19.09 25.37
CA GLN A 9 39.34 -18.36 24.82
C GLN A 9 38.26 -19.40 24.51
N ASP A 10 37.14 -19.33 25.25
CA ASP A 10 35.92 -20.05 24.89
C ASP A 10 35.49 -19.56 23.50
N ASN A 11 35.75 -20.33 22.48
CA ASN A 11 35.21 -20.12 21.14
C ASN A 11 33.73 -20.53 21.14
N VAL A 12 32.90 -19.77 21.86
CA VAL A 12 31.45 -19.90 21.78
C VAL A 12 31.06 -19.29 20.44
N ILE A 13 30.62 -20.12 19.51
CA ILE A 13 30.20 -19.69 18.17
C ILE A 13 28.91 -18.88 18.26
N ASP A 14 27.97 -19.25 19.16
CA ASP A 14 26.74 -18.53 19.50
C ASP A 14 26.24 -19.03 20.87
N GLU A 15 25.46 -18.22 21.56
CA GLU A 15 24.91 -18.53 22.88
C GLU A 15 23.44 -18.93 22.77
N VAL A 16 23.08 -20.12 23.32
CA VAL A 16 21.67 -20.53 23.41
C VAL A 16 21.04 -19.82 24.60
N LEU A 17 20.07 -18.96 24.34
CA LEU A 17 19.33 -18.25 25.38
C LEU A 17 18.13 -19.07 25.90
N TRP A 18 17.33 -19.61 24.97
CA TRP A 18 16.17 -20.43 25.26
C TRP A 18 16.13 -21.67 24.39
N VAL A 19 15.42 -22.70 24.85
CA VAL A 19 15.01 -23.84 24.06
C VAL A 19 13.50 -23.99 24.22
N VAL A 20 12.75 -24.09 23.11
CA VAL A 20 11.30 -24.27 23.08
C VAL A 20 10.97 -25.46 22.18
N GLY A 21 10.49 -26.55 22.76
CA GLY A 21 10.39 -27.82 22.07
C GLY A 21 11.75 -28.31 21.64
N ASP A 22 11.92 -28.52 20.32
CA ASP A 22 13.17 -28.94 19.69
C ASP A 22 13.98 -27.76 19.09
N GLU A 23 13.50 -26.53 19.28
CA GLU A 23 14.06 -25.33 18.67
C GLU A 23 14.84 -24.48 19.68
N ALA A 24 16.05 -24.09 19.34
CA ALA A 24 16.87 -23.16 20.12
C ALA A 24 16.61 -21.71 19.67
N ILE A 25 16.65 -20.79 20.61
CA ILE A 25 16.72 -19.35 20.39
C ILE A 25 18.12 -18.90 20.76
N LEU A 26 18.83 -18.39 19.78
CA LEU A 26 20.21 -17.99 19.91
C LEU A 26 20.31 -16.48 20.21
N LYS A 27 21.44 -16.07 20.76
CA LYS A 27 21.75 -14.66 20.99
C LYS A 27 21.80 -13.87 19.68
N SER A 28 22.31 -14.50 18.60
CA SER A 28 22.31 -13.92 17.27
C SER A 28 20.89 -13.65 16.75
N ASP A 29 19.91 -14.52 17.03
CA ASP A 29 18.51 -14.30 16.64
C ASP A 29 17.92 -13.06 17.32
N VAL A 30 18.22 -12.91 18.61
CA VAL A 30 17.78 -11.75 19.41
C VAL A 30 18.42 -10.45 18.91
N GLU A 31 19.72 -10.47 18.60
CA GLU A 31 20.42 -9.30 18.05
C GLU A 31 19.90 -8.93 16.67
N GLN A 32 19.62 -9.91 15.81
CA GLN A 32 19.05 -9.68 14.49
C GLN A 32 17.66 -9.06 14.59
N ALA A 33 16.80 -9.57 15.47
CA ALA A 33 15.48 -9.01 15.72
C ALA A 33 15.58 -7.57 16.30
N ARG A 34 16.49 -7.34 17.25
CA ARG A 34 16.71 -6.02 17.83
C ARG A 34 17.13 -4.99 16.79
N LEU A 35 18.07 -5.35 15.90
CA LEU A 35 18.50 -4.50 14.81
C LEU A 35 17.35 -4.22 13.83
N TYR A 36 16.53 -5.22 13.55
CA TYR A 36 15.36 -5.06 12.70
C TYR A 36 14.36 -4.04 13.27
N TYR A 37 14.01 -4.13 14.56
CA TYR A 37 13.14 -3.15 15.23
C TYR A 37 13.74 -1.74 15.18
N MET A 38 15.04 -1.60 15.43
CA MET A 38 15.73 -0.31 15.33
C MET A 38 15.66 0.28 13.92
N MET A 39 15.87 -0.53 12.88
CA MET A 39 15.79 -0.09 11.47
C MET A 39 14.37 0.35 11.08
N GLN A 40 13.35 -0.24 11.68
CA GLN A 40 11.95 0.15 11.48
C GLN A 40 11.54 1.38 12.33
N GLY A 41 12.43 1.91 13.15
CA GLY A 41 12.11 3.01 14.06
C GLY A 41 11.14 2.63 15.19
N GLN A 42 10.97 1.33 15.44
CA GLN A 42 10.09 0.82 16.51
C GLN A 42 10.84 0.82 17.83
N GLN A 43 10.20 1.37 18.87
CA GLN A 43 10.72 1.30 20.24
C GLN A 43 10.25 0.00 20.89
N ILE A 44 11.19 -0.72 21.51
CA ILE A 44 10.89 -1.91 22.31
C ILE A 44 10.60 -1.42 23.74
N GLU A 45 9.37 -1.65 24.19
CA GLU A 45 9.00 -1.34 25.58
C GLU A 45 9.54 -2.42 26.52
N GLY A 46 10.51 -2.06 27.34
CA GLY A 46 11.20 -2.95 28.29
C GLY A 46 12.63 -3.30 27.87
N GLU A 47 13.23 -4.24 28.62
CA GLU A 47 14.58 -4.74 28.31
C GLU A 47 14.57 -5.62 27.05
N PRO A 48 15.28 -5.25 25.97
CA PRO A 48 15.24 -5.99 24.70
C PRO A 48 15.59 -7.47 24.85
N TYR A 49 16.52 -7.81 25.73
CA TYR A 49 16.95 -9.20 25.98
C TYR A 49 15.96 -10.01 26.83
N CYS A 50 14.92 -9.39 27.36
CA CYS A 50 13.79 -10.08 27.98
C CYS A 50 12.60 -10.18 27.01
N VAL A 51 12.27 -9.06 26.34
CA VAL A 51 11.09 -8.97 25.47
C VAL A 51 11.26 -9.76 24.18
N ILE A 52 12.40 -9.64 23.50
CA ILE A 52 12.62 -10.31 22.20
C ILE A 52 12.67 -11.84 22.35
N PRO A 53 13.46 -12.43 23.30
CA PRO A 53 13.42 -13.89 23.49
C PRO A 53 12.04 -14.44 23.80
N GLU A 54 11.22 -13.73 24.59
CA GLU A 54 9.84 -14.13 24.86
C GLU A 54 8.99 -14.13 23.59
N GLN A 55 9.11 -13.10 22.74
CA GLN A 55 8.40 -13.02 21.46
C GLN A 55 8.82 -14.17 20.51
N LEU A 56 10.12 -14.45 20.42
CA LEU A 56 10.64 -15.58 19.64
C LEU A 56 10.15 -16.92 20.20
N ALA A 57 10.10 -17.07 21.55
CA ALA A 57 9.56 -18.27 22.17
C ALA A 57 8.09 -18.50 21.83
N ILE A 58 7.26 -17.45 21.80
CA ILE A 58 5.86 -17.53 21.37
C ILE A 58 5.78 -17.96 19.91
N GLN A 59 6.63 -17.43 19.02
CA GLN A 59 6.69 -17.89 17.62
C GLN A 59 7.02 -19.38 17.53
N LYS A 60 8.02 -19.86 18.30
CA LYS A 60 8.37 -21.27 18.35
C LYS A 60 7.24 -22.15 18.90
N LEU A 61 6.45 -21.67 19.89
CA LEU A 61 5.25 -22.36 20.35
C LEU A 61 4.22 -22.52 19.22
N PHE A 62 4.00 -21.49 18.41
CA PHE A 62 3.09 -21.58 17.28
C PHE A 62 3.57 -22.58 16.23
N LEU A 63 4.86 -22.55 15.86
CA LEU A 63 5.44 -23.50 14.91
C LEU A 63 5.38 -24.95 15.42
N ASN A 64 5.73 -25.17 16.68
CA ASN A 64 5.64 -26.48 17.31
C ASN A 64 4.21 -27.02 17.30
N GLN A 65 3.22 -26.18 17.69
CA GLN A 65 1.82 -26.59 17.66
C GLN A 65 1.31 -26.81 16.25
N ALA A 66 1.76 -26.01 15.28
CA ALA A 66 1.39 -26.18 13.87
C ALA A 66 1.86 -27.54 13.35
N ALA A 67 3.06 -27.98 13.72
CA ALA A 67 3.57 -29.31 13.38
C ALA A 67 2.71 -30.43 13.99
N ILE A 68 2.34 -30.31 15.27
CA ILE A 68 1.45 -31.26 15.97
C ILE A 68 0.07 -31.31 15.29
N ASP A 69 -0.47 -30.17 14.92
CA ASP A 69 -1.81 -29.99 14.31
C ASP A 69 -1.81 -30.24 12.79
N SER A 70 -0.66 -30.60 12.19
CA SER A 70 -0.48 -30.77 10.74
C SER A 70 -0.96 -29.55 9.93
N VAL A 71 -0.62 -28.35 10.41
CA VAL A 71 -0.87 -27.10 9.72
C VAL A 71 0.30 -26.84 8.78
N GLU A 72 0.06 -27.00 7.49
CA GLU A 72 1.11 -26.92 6.46
C GLU A 72 0.79 -25.81 5.44
N VAL A 73 1.82 -25.24 4.82
CA VAL A 73 1.76 -24.38 3.64
C VAL A 73 2.45 -25.05 2.47
N THR A 74 1.92 -24.92 1.27
CA THR A 74 2.50 -25.52 0.08
C THR A 74 3.73 -24.76 -0.41
N ASP A 75 4.64 -25.43 -1.07
CA ASP A 75 5.81 -24.81 -1.68
C ASP A 75 5.43 -23.71 -2.69
N GLN A 76 4.31 -23.90 -3.40
CA GLN A 76 3.83 -22.92 -4.37
C GLN A 76 3.34 -21.63 -3.70
N GLU A 77 2.64 -21.73 -2.57
CA GLU A 77 2.24 -20.56 -1.77
C GLU A 77 3.44 -19.79 -1.28
N VAL A 78 4.46 -20.50 -0.74
CA VAL A 78 5.71 -19.89 -0.26
C VAL A 78 6.46 -19.19 -1.40
N LEU A 79 6.61 -19.86 -2.56
CA LEU A 79 7.27 -19.26 -3.72
C LEU A 79 6.55 -18.00 -4.20
N SER A 80 5.20 -18.03 -4.25
CA SER A 80 4.41 -16.87 -4.65
C SER A 80 4.58 -15.70 -3.68
N ALA A 81 4.63 -15.97 -2.38
CA ALA A 81 4.85 -14.95 -1.35
C ALA A 81 6.27 -14.36 -1.41
N VAL A 82 7.29 -15.19 -1.64
CA VAL A 82 8.68 -14.75 -1.84
C VAL A 82 8.80 -13.87 -3.09
N GLU A 83 8.18 -14.25 -4.22
CA GLU A 83 8.21 -13.42 -5.42
C GLU A 83 7.49 -12.08 -5.21
N ALA A 84 6.37 -12.07 -4.51
CA ALA A 84 5.66 -10.83 -4.18
C ALA A 84 6.55 -9.89 -3.32
N GLU A 85 7.22 -10.42 -2.30
CA GLU A 85 8.14 -9.67 -1.45
C GLU A 85 9.34 -9.10 -2.24
N ILE A 86 9.96 -9.91 -3.10
CA ILE A 86 11.07 -9.47 -3.95
C ILE A 86 10.62 -8.36 -4.91
N ASN A 87 9.44 -8.52 -5.54
CA ASN A 87 8.91 -7.51 -6.46
C ASN A 87 8.56 -6.20 -5.73
N ASP A 88 8.03 -6.26 -4.52
CA ASP A 88 7.77 -5.09 -3.69
C ASP A 88 9.08 -4.36 -3.33
N ARG A 89 10.13 -5.08 -2.93
CA ARG A 89 11.46 -4.51 -2.68
C ARG A 89 12.04 -3.85 -3.92
N ILE A 90 11.94 -4.49 -5.08
CA ILE A 90 12.38 -3.92 -6.36
C ILE A 90 11.61 -2.62 -6.67
N ALA A 91 10.28 -2.63 -6.46
CA ALA A 91 9.44 -1.46 -6.70
C ALA A 91 9.80 -0.28 -5.79
N ARG A 92 10.07 -0.53 -4.50
CA ARG A 92 10.48 0.50 -3.53
C ARG A 92 11.87 1.08 -3.80
N ILE A 93 12.82 0.23 -4.20
CA ILE A 93 14.22 0.63 -4.45
C ILE A 93 14.41 1.17 -5.87
N GLY A 94 13.56 0.75 -6.80
CA GLY A 94 13.47 1.27 -8.17
C GLY A 94 14.05 0.35 -9.24
N SER A 95 14.95 -0.60 -8.93
CA SER A 95 15.38 -1.66 -9.87
C SER A 95 15.99 -2.85 -9.15
N LYS A 96 16.05 -3.99 -9.85
CA LYS A 96 16.69 -5.22 -9.36
C LYS A 96 18.17 -4.99 -9.03
N GLU A 97 18.90 -4.32 -9.92
CA GLU A 97 20.34 -4.05 -9.76
C GLU A 97 20.62 -3.21 -8.52
N LYS A 98 19.83 -2.16 -8.31
CA LYS A 98 19.95 -1.32 -7.11
C LYS A 98 19.59 -2.09 -5.83
N MET A 99 18.62 -2.99 -5.90
CA MET A 99 18.26 -3.85 -4.76
C MET A 99 19.42 -4.81 -4.44
N GLU A 100 20.02 -5.46 -5.44
CA GLU A 100 21.18 -6.36 -5.25
C GLU A 100 22.41 -5.60 -4.71
N GLU A 101 22.62 -4.36 -5.13
CA GLU A 101 23.67 -3.46 -4.62
C GLU A 101 23.39 -3.07 -3.16
N TYR A 102 22.15 -2.63 -2.87
CA TYR A 102 21.74 -2.19 -1.53
C TYR A 102 21.90 -3.30 -0.48
N PHE A 103 21.44 -4.50 -0.80
CA PHE A 103 21.56 -5.66 0.10
C PHE A 103 22.90 -6.40 -0.01
N SER A 104 23.76 -6.01 -0.94
CA SER A 104 25.03 -6.72 -1.26
C SER A 104 24.82 -8.21 -1.52
N MET A 105 23.69 -8.58 -2.14
CA MET A 105 23.23 -9.95 -2.31
C MET A 105 22.47 -10.12 -3.62
N SER A 106 22.69 -11.24 -4.32
CA SER A 106 21.92 -11.55 -5.54
C SER A 106 20.47 -11.85 -5.21
N THR A 107 19.56 -11.52 -6.14
CA THR A 107 18.11 -11.83 -6.01
C THR A 107 17.87 -13.34 -5.78
N MET A 108 18.71 -14.21 -6.38
CA MET A 108 18.57 -15.65 -6.19
C MET A 108 18.86 -16.06 -4.74
N LYS A 109 19.90 -15.51 -4.14
CA LYS A 109 20.24 -15.78 -2.74
C LYS A 109 19.22 -15.19 -1.79
N MET A 110 18.68 -13.98 -2.07
CA MET A 110 17.58 -13.39 -1.30
C MET A 110 16.34 -14.30 -1.29
N ARG A 111 15.99 -14.90 -2.45
CA ARG A 111 14.87 -15.85 -2.51
C ARG A 111 15.08 -17.07 -1.62
N GLU A 112 16.28 -17.58 -1.61
CA GLU A 112 16.64 -18.74 -0.80
C GLU A 112 16.53 -18.43 0.70
N GLU A 113 17.09 -17.31 1.14
CA GLU A 113 17.02 -16.87 2.54
C GLU A 113 15.59 -16.51 2.98
N LEU A 114 14.80 -15.89 2.10
CA LEU A 114 13.41 -15.54 2.41
C LEU A 114 12.47 -16.74 2.45
N ARG A 115 12.85 -17.87 1.82
CA ARG A 115 11.94 -19.01 1.67
C ARG A 115 11.56 -19.64 3.01
N GLU A 116 12.51 -19.85 3.88
CA GLU A 116 12.28 -20.44 5.21
C GLU A 116 11.51 -19.47 6.11
N THR A 117 11.99 -18.23 6.22
CA THR A 117 11.33 -17.19 7.02
C THR A 117 9.88 -16.95 6.57
N MET A 118 9.63 -16.97 5.26
CA MET A 118 8.30 -16.78 4.71
C MET A 118 7.40 -17.99 5.02
N ARG A 119 7.93 -19.21 4.93
CA ARG A 119 7.22 -20.43 5.32
C ARG A 119 6.77 -20.37 6.77
N ASP A 120 7.69 -20.09 7.68
CA ASP A 120 7.42 -20.00 9.12
C ASP A 120 6.36 -18.94 9.41
N ARG A 121 6.48 -17.78 8.81
CA ARG A 121 5.48 -16.71 8.93
C ARG A 121 4.10 -17.16 8.48
N MET A 122 3.99 -17.79 7.32
CA MET A 122 2.71 -18.27 6.78
C MET A 122 2.11 -19.40 7.62
N VAL A 123 2.94 -20.29 8.14
CA VAL A 123 2.50 -21.35 9.07
C VAL A 123 1.96 -20.75 10.36
N MET A 124 2.68 -19.79 10.95
CA MET A 124 2.21 -19.06 12.14
C MET A 124 0.90 -18.32 11.90
N GLU A 125 0.78 -17.58 10.79
CA GLU A 125 -0.46 -16.89 10.43
C GLU A 125 -1.64 -17.87 10.30
N ARG A 126 -1.42 -19.02 9.65
CA ARG A 126 -2.44 -20.06 9.49
C ARG A 126 -2.84 -20.70 10.82
N MET A 127 -1.86 -20.91 11.70
CA MET A 127 -2.11 -21.42 13.04
C MET A 127 -2.86 -20.39 13.91
N GLN A 128 -2.51 -19.11 13.84
CA GLN A 128 -3.25 -18.03 14.51
C GLN A 128 -4.68 -17.92 13.98
N TYR A 129 -4.87 -18.02 12.66
CA TYR A 129 -6.20 -18.06 12.08
C TYR A 129 -7.03 -19.23 12.66
N LYS A 130 -6.47 -20.44 12.70
CA LYS A 130 -7.11 -21.62 13.29
C LYS A 130 -7.44 -21.40 14.79
N LEU A 131 -6.53 -20.77 15.53
CA LEU A 131 -6.78 -20.44 16.94
C LEU A 131 -7.95 -19.49 17.12
N PHE A 132 -8.12 -18.52 16.21
CA PHE A 132 -9.13 -17.47 16.34
C PHE A 132 -10.40 -17.69 15.51
N GLU A 133 -10.50 -18.76 14.70
CA GLU A 133 -11.64 -18.99 13.78
C GLU A 133 -13.00 -18.99 14.47
N ASN A 134 -13.05 -19.44 15.72
CA ASN A 134 -14.27 -19.53 16.52
C ASN A 134 -14.48 -18.29 17.43
N VAL A 135 -13.65 -17.24 17.32
CA VAL A 135 -13.85 -16.00 18.06
C VAL A 135 -14.82 -15.11 17.31
N THR A 136 -16.11 -15.34 17.58
CA THR A 136 -17.22 -14.56 17.02
C THR A 136 -18.04 -13.96 18.16
N VAL A 137 -18.67 -12.84 17.91
CA VAL A 137 -19.50 -12.14 18.89
C VAL A 137 -20.87 -11.82 18.32
N THR A 138 -21.89 -12.02 19.12
CA THR A 138 -23.25 -11.57 18.82
C THR A 138 -23.42 -10.08 19.18
N PRO A 139 -24.41 -9.38 18.61
CA PRO A 139 -24.70 -8.01 19.00
C PRO A 139 -25.04 -7.83 20.50
N ALA A 140 -25.57 -8.84 21.12
CA ALA A 140 -25.87 -8.83 22.56
C ALA A 140 -24.58 -8.90 23.39
N GLU A 141 -23.64 -9.75 23.00
CA GLU A 141 -22.31 -9.85 23.64
C GLU A 141 -21.52 -8.58 23.44
N VAL A 142 -21.53 -7.98 22.26
CA VAL A 142 -20.88 -6.69 22.01
C VAL A 142 -21.38 -5.62 23.00
N ARG A 143 -22.70 -5.49 23.16
CA ARG A 143 -23.26 -4.53 24.13
C ARG A 143 -22.90 -4.83 25.58
N ARG A 144 -22.87 -6.12 25.94
CA ARG A 144 -22.54 -6.55 27.32
C ARG A 144 -21.06 -6.26 27.63
N GLU A 145 -20.17 -6.64 26.73
CA GLU A 145 -18.72 -6.44 26.89
C GLU A 145 -18.36 -4.93 26.83
N PHE A 146 -19.03 -4.17 25.97
CA PHE A 146 -18.86 -2.71 25.91
C PHE A 146 -19.19 -2.04 27.26
N ALA A 147 -20.26 -2.47 27.92
CA ALA A 147 -20.64 -1.93 29.23
C ALA A 147 -19.61 -2.20 30.35
N GLN A 148 -18.65 -3.11 30.11
CA GLN A 148 -17.58 -3.42 31.04
C GLN A 148 -16.27 -2.72 30.70
N LEU A 149 -16.19 -2.05 29.51
CA LEU A 149 -14.99 -1.31 29.13
C LEU A 149 -14.78 -0.10 30.04
N LYS A 150 -13.54 0.13 30.39
CA LYS A 150 -13.15 1.39 31.04
C LYS A 150 -13.25 2.52 30.02
N GLU A 151 -13.44 3.74 30.48
CA GLU A 151 -13.57 4.91 29.63
C GLU A 151 -12.36 5.14 28.69
N GLU A 152 -11.17 4.74 29.16
CA GLU A 152 -9.91 4.82 28.43
C GLU A 152 -9.80 3.78 27.29
N GLU A 153 -10.57 2.70 27.39
CA GLU A 153 -10.59 1.59 26.44
C GLU A 153 -11.61 1.78 25.32
N ILE A 154 -12.52 2.76 25.49
CA ILE A 154 -13.51 3.09 24.45
C ILE A 154 -12.80 3.86 23.35
N PRO A 155 -12.80 3.33 22.10
CA PRO A 155 -12.11 3.98 21.00
C PRO A 155 -12.74 5.33 20.68
N PHE A 156 -11.91 6.28 20.30
CA PHE A 156 -12.37 7.55 19.74
C PHE A 156 -12.56 7.40 18.24
N VAL A 157 -13.74 7.76 17.75
CA VAL A 157 -14.07 7.84 16.33
C VAL A 157 -13.78 9.25 15.88
N PRO A 158 -12.84 9.48 14.95
CA PRO A 158 -12.55 10.82 14.45
C PRO A 158 -13.75 11.41 13.71
N THR A 159 -13.72 12.75 13.51
CA THR A 159 -14.72 13.43 12.69
C THR A 159 -14.76 12.82 11.29
N GLN A 160 -15.96 12.40 10.87
CA GLN A 160 -16.23 11.81 9.57
C GLN A 160 -17.15 12.71 8.74
N VAL A 161 -16.90 12.75 7.45
CA VAL A 161 -17.67 13.54 6.50
C VAL A 161 -18.12 12.71 5.29
N GLU A 162 -19.30 12.99 4.75
CA GLU A 162 -19.67 12.58 3.41
C GLU A 162 -19.66 13.82 2.50
N VAL A 163 -19.01 13.67 1.36
CA VAL A 163 -18.78 14.76 0.40
C VAL A 163 -19.35 14.37 -0.96
N GLN A 164 -20.07 15.29 -1.58
CA GLN A 164 -20.45 15.21 -2.99
C GLN A 164 -19.53 16.13 -3.80
N ILE A 165 -19.17 15.73 -5.01
CA ILE A 165 -18.26 16.45 -5.90
C ILE A 165 -18.83 16.57 -7.31
N ILE A 166 -18.60 17.73 -7.94
CA ILE A 166 -18.78 17.97 -9.37
C ILE A 166 -17.44 18.42 -9.92
N THR A 167 -16.96 17.78 -10.97
CA THR A 167 -15.70 18.13 -11.61
C THR A 167 -15.89 18.49 -13.07
N LEU A 168 -15.12 19.46 -13.56
CA LEU A 168 -14.98 19.81 -14.96
C LEU A 168 -13.51 19.75 -15.35
N ASN A 169 -13.22 19.16 -16.52
CA ASN A 169 -11.89 19.23 -17.11
C ASN A 169 -11.73 20.59 -17.81
N PRO A 170 -10.64 21.31 -17.60
CA PRO A 170 -10.36 22.48 -18.41
C PRO A 170 -10.15 22.06 -19.88
N GLU A 171 -10.79 22.75 -20.81
CA GLU A 171 -10.70 22.43 -22.23
C GLU A 171 -9.28 22.67 -22.76
N ILE A 172 -8.74 21.68 -23.47
CA ILE A 172 -7.45 21.80 -24.14
C ILE A 172 -7.70 22.43 -25.53
N PRO A 173 -7.13 23.62 -25.83
CA PRO A 173 -7.31 24.22 -27.13
C PRO A 173 -6.79 23.35 -28.26
N LEU A 174 -7.48 23.37 -29.41
CA LEU A 174 -7.11 22.58 -30.56
C LEU A 174 -5.69 22.94 -31.07
N GLU A 175 -5.32 24.21 -30.92
CA GLU A 175 -3.97 24.71 -31.29
C GLU A 175 -2.88 24.00 -30.49
N GLU A 176 -3.11 23.78 -29.20
CA GLU A 176 -2.18 23.07 -28.32
C GLU A 176 -2.06 21.59 -28.67
N ILE A 177 -3.19 20.95 -28.99
CA ILE A 177 -3.22 19.56 -29.48
C ILE A 177 -2.43 19.43 -30.78
N GLU A 178 -2.62 20.38 -31.73
CA GLU A 178 -1.91 20.35 -33.01
C GLU A 178 -0.43 20.69 -32.84
N ARG A 179 -0.06 21.55 -31.89
CA ARG A 179 1.35 21.83 -31.52
C ARG A 179 2.05 20.54 -31.09
N VAL A 180 1.45 19.81 -30.13
CA VAL A 180 2.00 18.56 -29.62
C VAL A 180 2.09 17.49 -30.71
N LYS A 181 1.08 17.38 -31.57
CA LYS A 181 1.10 16.46 -32.71
C LYS A 181 2.18 16.84 -33.73
N ALA A 182 2.41 18.15 -33.96
CA ALA A 182 3.46 18.62 -34.84
C ALA A 182 4.85 18.27 -34.31
N GLU A 183 5.10 18.45 -33.00
CA GLU A 183 6.34 18.03 -32.34
C GLU A 183 6.60 16.52 -32.53
N LEU A 184 5.58 15.69 -32.28
CA LEU A 184 5.71 14.25 -32.45
C LEU A 184 5.93 13.82 -33.91
N ARG A 185 5.37 14.53 -34.90
CA ARG A 185 5.66 14.32 -36.33
C ARG A 185 7.13 14.67 -36.63
N GLU A 186 7.62 15.81 -36.12
CA GLU A 186 9.03 16.19 -36.27
C GLU A 186 9.96 15.12 -35.67
N TYR A 187 9.67 14.64 -34.44
CA TYR A 187 10.47 13.57 -33.84
C TYR A 187 10.47 12.31 -34.70
N THR A 188 9.29 11.94 -35.22
CA THR A 188 9.15 10.77 -36.10
C THR A 188 9.98 10.92 -37.38
N GLU A 189 9.98 12.09 -38.02
CA GLU A 189 10.78 12.39 -39.22
C GLU A 189 12.28 12.29 -38.91
N ARG A 190 12.75 12.91 -37.83
CA ARG A 190 14.17 12.88 -37.42
C ARG A 190 14.66 11.47 -37.09
N ILE A 191 13.78 10.61 -36.52
CA ILE A 191 14.13 9.23 -36.25
C ILE A 191 14.18 8.42 -37.54
N ASN A 192 13.20 8.58 -38.42
CA ASN A 192 13.10 7.82 -39.68
C ASN A 192 14.18 8.22 -40.69
N SER A 193 14.65 9.48 -40.67
CA SER A 193 15.80 9.96 -41.50
C SER A 193 17.16 9.51 -40.93
N GLY A 194 17.22 9.11 -39.67
CA GLY A 194 18.46 8.77 -38.98
C GLY A 194 19.17 9.96 -38.34
N ASP A 195 18.56 11.15 -38.36
CA ASP A 195 19.15 12.39 -37.79
C ASP A 195 19.10 12.37 -36.25
N ALA A 196 18.28 11.55 -35.64
CA ALA A 196 18.18 11.35 -34.19
C ALA A 196 17.86 9.93 -33.80
N GLN A 197 18.38 9.52 -32.66
CA GLN A 197 17.99 8.25 -32.06
C GLN A 197 16.72 8.42 -31.21
N PHE A 198 15.81 7.45 -31.29
CA PHE A 198 14.57 7.45 -30.51
C PHE A 198 14.83 7.62 -29.00
N SER A 199 15.79 6.86 -28.46
CA SER A 199 16.16 6.92 -27.04
C SER A 199 16.64 8.30 -26.61
N THR A 200 17.42 8.99 -27.46
CA THR A 200 17.88 10.34 -27.18
C THR A 200 16.71 11.33 -27.09
N LEU A 201 15.79 11.28 -28.07
CA LEU A 201 14.60 12.15 -28.04
C LEU A 201 13.68 11.81 -26.87
N ALA A 202 13.55 10.54 -26.52
CA ALA A 202 12.77 10.13 -25.34
C ALA A 202 13.34 10.70 -24.04
N VAL A 203 14.66 10.65 -23.84
CA VAL A 203 15.31 11.20 -22.63
C VAL A 203 15.06 12.71 -22.51
N PHE A 204 15.12 13.45 -23.62
CA PHE A 204 14.99 14.91 -23.58
C PHE A 204 13.55 15.41 -23.58
N TYR A 205 12.64 14.72 -24.26
CA TYR A 205 11.32 15.26 -24.57
C TYR A 205 10.15 14.43 -24.06
N SER A 206 10.33 13.15 -23.67
CA SER A 206 9.24 12.35 -23.14
C SER A 206 8.80 12.83 -21.77
N GLN A 207 7.51 13.00 -21.61
CA GLN A 207 6.86 13.36 -20.34
C GLN A 207 6.37 12.12 -19.57
N ASP A 208 6.82 10.92 -19.95
CA ASP A 208 6.59 9.71 -19.15
C ASP A 208 7.67 9.54 -18.07
N PRO A 209 7.36 9.74 -16.79
CA PRO A 209 8.35 9.66 -15.71
C PRO A 209 8.94 8.25 -15.54
N GLY A 210 8.18 7.22 -15.95
CA GLY A 210 8.57 5.82 -15.79
C GLY A 210 9.63 5.35 -16.78
N SER A 211 9.62 5.87 -18.01
CA SER A 211 10.49 5.39 -19.09
C SER A 211 11.41 6.44 -19.70
N ALA A 212 11.11 7.74 -19.57
CA ALA A 212 11.88 8.81 -20.22
C ALA A 212 13.39 8.68 -19.98
N ARG A 213 13.81 8.53 -18.73
CA ARG A 213 15.24 8.41 -18.34
C ARG A 213 15.92 7.15 -18.89
N ARG A 214 15.13 6.13 -19.26
CA ARG A 214 15.60 4.88 -19.89
C ARG A 214 15.45 4.92 -21.41
N GLY A 215 15.39 6.10 -22.02
CA GLY A 215 15.21 6.25 -23.47
C GLY A 215 13.82 5.86 -23.97
N GLY A 216 12.81 5.93 -23.12
CA GLY A 216 11.44 5.57 -23.41
C GLY A 216 11.16 4.05 -23.35
N GLU A 217 12.13 3.24 -22.93
CA GLU A 217 12.00 1.78 -22.92
C GLU A 217 11.01 1.29 -21.84
N LEU A 218 10.14 0.41 -22.28
CA LEU A 218 9.21 -0.37 -21.46
C LEU A 218 9.71 -1.81 -21.38
N ASP A 219 9.55 -2.44 -20.22
CA ASP A 219 9.84 -3.87 -20.05
C ASP A 219 8.88 -4.70 -20.91
N PHE A 220 9.12 -6.01 -21.03
CA PHE A 220 8.20 -6.88 -21.77
C PHE A 220 6.80 -6.85 -21.16
N PHE A 221 5.82 -6.51 -21.98
CA PHE A 221 4.42 -6.43 -21.57
C PHE A 221 3.48 -7.20 -22.52
N GLY A 222 2.38 -7.71 -21.97
CA GLY A 222 1.29 -8.35 -22.68
C GLY A 222 0.20 -7.35 -23.09
N ARG A 223 -0.76 -7.79 -23.92
CA ARG A 223 -1.82 -6.92 -24.47
C ARG A 223 -2.69 -6.25 -23.40
N GLY A 224 -2.91 -6.89 -22.26
CA GLY A 224 -3.76 -6.38 -21.18
C GLY A 224 -3.05 -5.50 -20.14
N GLU A 225 -1.74 -5.32 -20.28
CA GLU A 225 -0.93 -4.57 -19.30
C GLU A 225 -0.86 -3.06 -19.63
N MET A 226 -1.25 -2.66 -20.84
CA MET A 226 -1.27 -1.27 -21.29
C MET A 226 -2.68 -0.89 -21.73
N VAL A 227 -2.96 0.42 -21.78
CA VAL A 227 -4.24 0.94 -22.29
C VAL A 227 -4.53 0.43 -23.69
N PRO A 228 -5.81 0.17 -24.03
CA PRO A 228 -6.19 -0.50 -25.28
C PRO A 228 -5.65 0.18 -26.54
N GLU A 229 -5.67 1.50 -26.60
CA GLU A 229 -5.23 2.29 -27.76
C GLU A 229 -3.72 2.13 -27.98
N PHE A 230 -2.93 2.14 -26.91
CA PHE A 230 -1.49 1.92 -26.97
C PHE A 230 -1.18 0.48 -27.39
N SER A 231 -1.81 -0.49 -26.71
CA SER A 231 -1.64 -1.91 -27.03
C SER A 231 -2.00 -2.23 -28.49
N ALA A 232 -3.11 -1.70 -29.00
CA ALA A 232 -3.55 -1.93 -30.35
C ALA A 232 -2.50 -1.53 -31.39
N VAL A 233 -1.82 -0.42 -31.19
CA VAL A 233 -0.76 0.04 -32.10
C VAL A 233 0.54 -0.70 -31.86
N ALA A 234 0.99 -0.81 -30.61
CA ALA A 234 2.27 -1.42 -30.24
C ALA A 234 2.40 -2.88 -30.74
N PHE A 235 1.35 -3.69 -30.57
CA PHE A 235 1.35 -5.10 -31.01
C PHE A 235 1.26 -5.28 -32.52
N ASN A 236 0.81 -4.26 -33.27
CA ASN A 236 0.76 -4.29 -34.72
C ASN A 236 2.08 -3.84 -35.39
N LEU A 237 3.02 -3.29 -34.63
CA LEU A 237 4.35 -2.95 -35.15
C LEU A 237 5.10 -4.23 -35.52
N THR A 238 5.72 -4.24 -36.70
CA THR A 238 6.52 -5.38 -37.21
C THR A 238 7.97 -5.00 -37.49
N ASP A 239 8.24 -3.73 -37.70
CA ASP A 239 9.56 -3.21 -38.11
C ASP A 239 10.17 -2.38 -36.95
N PRO A 240 11.25 -2.86 -36.32
CA PRO A 240 11.91 -2.14 -35.22
C PRO A 240 12.57 -0.82 -35.63
N THR A 241 12.76 -0.59 -36.94
CA THR A 241 13.39 0.64 -37.44
C THR A 241 12.39 1.78 -37.60
N LYS A 242 11.09 1.47 -37.62
CA LYS A 242 10.04 2.45 -37.87
C LYS A 242 9.32 2.87 -36.60
N VAL A 243 8.91 4.14 -36.59
CA VAL A 243 8.06 4.71 -35.53
C VAL A 243 6.60 4.61 -35.94
N SER A 244 5.73 4.38 -34.96
CA SER A 244 4.27 4.32 -35.16
C SER A 244 3.70 5.66 -35.64
N LYS A 245 2.45 5.62 -36.10
CA LYS A 245 1.60 6.83 -36.11
C LYS A 245 1.40 7.32 -34.67
N ILE A 246 1.02 8.60 -34.54
CA ILE A 246 0.65 9.17 -33.24
C ILE A 246 -0.55 8.43 -32.68
N VAL A 247 -0.44 8.00 -31.43
CA VAL A 247 -1.48 7.30 -30.67
C VAL A 247 -1.99 8.25 -29.58
N GLU A 248 -3.28 8.47 -29.55
CA GLU A 248 -3.94 9.23 -28.51
C GLU A 248 -4.45 8.30 -27.41
N THR A 249 -4.16 8.59 -26.16
CA THR A 249 -4.61 7.86 -24.98
C THR A 249 -5.08 8.83 -23.92
N GLU A 250 -5.64 8.33 -22.83
CA GLU A 250 -5.99 9.18 -21.68
C GLU A 250 -4.76 9.89 -21.03
N PHE A 251 -3.55 9.41 -21.29
CA PHE A 251 -2.30 9.99 -20.78
C PHE A 251 -1.70 11.09 -21.69
N GLY A 252 -2.14 11.20 -22.93
CA GLY A 252 -1.64 12.14 -23.91
C GLY A 252 -1.38 11.50 -25.26
N PHE A 253 -0.44 12.06 -26.03
CA PHE A 253 -0.09 11.62 -27.37
C PHE A 253 1.25 10.87 -27.35
N HIS A 254 1.28 9.73 -28.00
CA HIS A 254 2.44 8.84 -28.03
C HIS A 254 2.91 8.56 -29.45
N ILE A 255 4.22 8.37 -29.60
CA ILE A 255 4.82 7.64 -30.70
C ILE A 255 5.54 6.42 -30.11
N ILE A 256 5.48 5.29 -30.81
CA ILE A 256 5.95 4.01 -30.30
C ILE A 256 6.92 3.39 -31.31
N GLN A 257 7.98 2.77 -30.83
CA GLN A 257 8.91 1.98 -31.65
C GLN A 257 9.08 0.60 -31.02
N LEU A 258 8.96 -0.44 -31.83
CA LEU A 258 9.20 -1.81 -31.42
C LEU A 258 10.68 -2.03 -31.14
N ILE A 259 11.01 -2.77 -30.08
CA ILE A 259 12.39 -3.25 -29.82
C ILE A 259 12.43 -4.74 -30.14
N GLU A 260 11.54 -5.55 -29.55
CA GLU A 260 11.57 -7.01 -29.66
C GLU A 260 10.18 -7.61 -29.43
N LYS A 261 9.91 -8.75 -30.09
CA LYS A 261 8.72 -9.57 -29.82
C LYS A 261 9.15 -10.94 -29.33
N ARG A 262 8.51 -11.43 -28.26
CA ARG A 262 8.69 -12.78 -27.71
C ARG A 262 7.32 -13.41 -27.43
N GLY A 263 6.88 -14.26 -28.34
CA GLY A 263 5.56 -14.89 -28.21
C GLY A 263 4.44 -13.87 -28.18
N ASP A 264 3.69 -13.85 -27.09
CA ASP A 264 2.56 -12.95 -26.83
C ASP A 264 2.96 -11.65 -26.10
N ARG A 265 4.25 -11.45 -25.81
CA ARG A 265 4.79 -10.24 -25.16
C ARG A 265 5.69 -9.46 -26.11
N ILE A 266 5.70 -8.14 -25.94
CA ILE A 266 6.56 -7.24 -26.70
C ILE A 266 7.35 -6.35 -25.77
N ARG A 267 8.54 -5.95 -26.21
CA ARG A 267 9.35 -4.87 -25.65
C ARG A 267 9.33 -3.72 -26.64
N ALA A 268 8.94 -2.55 -26.18
CA ALA A 268 8.83 -1.35 -26.98
C ALA A 268 9.41 -0.14 -26.26
N ARG A 269 9.56 0.95 -26.96
CA ARG A 269 9.87 2.27 -26.38
C ARG A 269 8.88 3.30 -26.91
N HIS A 270 8.60 4.32 -26.10
CA HIS A 270 7.67 5.36 -26.47
C HIS A 270 8.16 6.76 -26.07
N ILE A 271 7.62 7.76 -26.74
CA ILE A 271 7.70 9.15 -26.33
C ILE A 271 6.28 9.61 -26.07
N LEU A 272 6.04 10.07 -24.85
CA LEU A 272 4.78 10.67 -24.42
C LEU A 272 4.90 12.19 -24.44
N ARG A 273 3.94 12.87 -25.08
CA ARG A 273 3.75 14.30 -24.99
C ARG A 273 2.33 14.61 -24.54
N LYS A 274 2.22 15.51 -23.58
CA LYS A 274 0.94 15.99 -23.05
C LYS A 274 0.71 17.42 -23.53
N PRO A 275 -0.48 17.76 -24.05
CA PRO A 275 -0.81 19.15 -24.30
C PRO A 275 -0.90 19.90 -22.97
N GLU A 276 -0.41 21.12 -22.95
CA GLU A 276 -0.50 22.01 -21.79
C GLU A 276 -1.91 22.59 -21.73
N VAL A 277 -2.42 22.74 -20.53
CA VAL A 277 -3.71 23.38 -20.28
C VAL A 277 -3.46 24.85 -19.96
N PRO A 278 -3.88 25.79 -20.81
CA PRO A 278 -3.71 27.21 -20.54
C PRO A 278 -4.49 27.65 -19.30
N VAL A 279 -3.99 28.68 -18.62
CA VAL A 279 -4.66 29.27 -17.44
C VAL A 279 -6.09 29.74 -17.76
N GLU A 280 -6.31 30.25 -18.95
CA GLU A 280 -7.63 30.68 -19.43
C GLU A 280 -8.66 29.54 -19.47
N SER A 281 -8.20 28.30 -19.74
CA SER A 281 -9.07 27.12 -19.74
C SER A 281 -9.52 26.75 -18.32
N PHE A 282 -8.62 26.84 -17.34
CA PHE A 282 -8.98 26.71 -15.93
C PHE A 282 -9.95 27.78 -15.51
N THR A 283 -9.69 29.05 -15.88
CA THR A 283 -10.57 30.18 -15.55
C THR A 283 -11.98 29.94 -16.05
N LYS A 284 -12.15 29.55 -17.33
CA LYS A 284 -13.46 29.25 -17.92
C LYS A 284 -14.17 28.07 -17.20
N ALA A 285 -13.44 27.01 -16.87
CA ALA A 285 -14.01 25.88 -16.15
C ALA A 285 -14.45 26.28 -14.73
N MET A 286 -13.65 27.09 -14.03
CA MET A 286 -13.99 27.61 -12.71
C MET A 286 -15.20 28.58 -12.75
N GLU A 287 -15.28 29.49 -13.71
CA GLU A 287 -16.43 30.38 -13.91
C GLU A 287 -17.72 29.58 -14.16
N ARG A 288 -17.64 28.51 -14.95
CA ARG A 288 -18.78 27.62 -15.18
C ARG A 288 -19.19 26.88 -13.90
N LEU A 289 -18.24 26.38 -13.10
CA LEU A 289 -18.54 25.76 -11.82
C LEU A 289 -19.10 26.75 -10.81
N ASP A 290 -18.60 27.99 -10.80
CA ASP A 290 -19.14 29.04 -9.93
C ASP A 290 -20.58 29.38 -10.29
N SER A 291 -20.89 29.46 -11.58
CA SER A 291 -22.28 29.64 -12.04
C SER A 291 -23.19 28.51 -11.56
N ILE A 292 -22.74 27.27 -11.64
CA ILE A 292 -23.46 26.09 -11.13
C ILE A 292 -23.62 26.19 -9.60
N ALA A 293 -22.57 26.55 -8.87
CA ALA A 293 -22.60 26.68 -7.42
C ALA A 293 -23.57 27.80 -6.99
N ILE A 294 -23.60 28.93 -7.70
CA ILE A 294 -24.55 30.05 -7.47
C ILE A 294 -26.00 29.59 -7.71
N ASP A 295 -26.25 28.83 -8.78
CA ASP A 295 -27.60 28.33 -9.07
C ASP A 295 -28.07 27.33 -8.00
N ILE A 296 -27.17 26.51 -7.47
CA ILE A 296 -27.47 25.61 -6.34
C ILE A 296 -27.75 26.42 -5.07
N ARG A 297 -26.91 27.40 -4.71
CA ARG A 297 -27.07 28.23 -3.52
C ARG A 297 -28.37 29.06 -3.57
N ASN A 298 -28.79 29.45 -4.76
CA ASN A 298 -30.06 30.19 -5.00
C ASN A 298 -31.28 29.27 -5.09
N GLY A 299 -31.11 27.95 -4.93
CA GLY A 299 -32.22 26.97 -4.97
C GLY A 299 -32.83 26.76 -6.34
N LYS A 300 -32.19 27.17 -7.44
CA LYS A 300 -32.69 26.94 -8.80
C LYS A 300 -32.55 25.47 -9.23
N MET A 301 -31.59 24.77 -8.65
CA MET A 301 -31.37 23.33 -8.81
C MET A 301 -30.74 22.75 -7.55
N THR A 302 -30.88 21.44 -7.35
CA THR A 302 -30.17 20.71 -6.30
C THR A 302 -28.76 20.35 -6.77
N PHE A 303 -27.87 20.02 -5.81
CA PHE A 303 -26.52 19.53 -6.14
C PHE A 303 -26.60 18.24 -6.97
N GLU A 304 -27.52 17.35 -6.60
CA GLU A 304 -27.76 16.07 -7.26
C GLU A 304 -28.20 16.24 -8.72
N GLU A 305 -29.02 17.25 -9.01
CA GLU A 305 -29.42 17.61 -10.38
C GLU A 305 -28.26 18.23 -11.17
N ALA A 306 -27.38 18.96 -10.50
CA ALA A 306 -26.20 19.57 -11.09
C ALA A 306 -25.10 18.53 -11.43
N VAL A 307 -25.08 17.37 -10.78
CA VAL A 307 -24.11 16.28 -11.05
C VAL A 307 -24.13 15.81 -12.50
N LYS A 308 -25.24 16.01 -13.24
CA LYS A 308 -25.29 15.73 -14.69
C LYS A 308 -24.23 16.50 -15.49
N PHE A 309 -23.76 17.65 -15.00
CA PHE A 309 -22.71 18.45 -15.61
C PHE A 309 -21.29 17.96 -15.23
N SER A 310 -21.17 17.09 -14.23
CA SER A 310 -19.88 16.53 -13.85
C SER A 310 -19.29 15.67 -14.95
N GLU A 311 -17.99 15.79 -15.19
CA GLU A 311 -17.25 14.99 -16.16
C GLU A 311 -16.60 13.76 -15.52
N ASP A 312 -16.56 13.68 -14.19
CA ASP A 312 -16.19 12.45 -13.50
C ASP A 312 -17.29 11.39 -13.60
N LYS A 313 -17.04 10.37 -14.41
CA LYS A 313 -17.98 9.27 -14.64
C LYS A 313 -18.19 8.39 -13.40
N GLY A 314 -17.24 8.36 -12.48
CA GLY A 314 -17.28 7.55 -11.26
C GLY A 314 -18.32 8.09 -10.30
N THR A 315 -18.12 9.31 -9.81
CA THR A 315 -19.02 9.96 -8.85
C THR A 315 -20.37 10.37 -9.46
N ARG A 316 -20.41 10.63 -10.76
CA ARG A 316 -21.68 10.98 -11.44
C ARG A 316 -22.75 9.90 -11.29
N LYS A 317 -22.39 8.61 -11.29
CA LYS A 317 -23.32 7.49 -11.09
C LYS A 317 -23.89 7.43 -9.66
N SER A 318 -23.18 8.00 -8.71
CA SER A 318 -23.53 8.03 -7.29
C SER A 318 -24.04 9.40 -6.86
N LEU A 319 -24.65 10.17 -7.77
CA LEU A 319 -25.14 11.55 -7.51
C LEU A 319 -24.06 12.46 -6.91
N GLY A 320 -22.84 12.33 -7.40
CA GLY A 320 -21.67 13.08 -6.94
C GLY A 320 -21.03 12.55 -5.66
N LEU A 321 -21.60 11.56 -4.99
CA LEU A 321 -21.08 11.04 -3.72
C LEU A 321 -19.70 10.39 -3.92
N MET A 322 -18.73 10.85 -3.15
CA MET A 322 -17.40 10.27 -3.10
C MET A 322 -17.44 8.95 -2.31
N SER A 323 -16.58 8.01 -2.68
CA SER A 323 -16.41 6.74 -1.97
C SER A 323 -14.91 6.44 -1.77
N ASN A 324 -14.59 5.94 -0.59
CA ASN A 324 -13.28 5.41 -0.26
C ASN A 324 -13.14 4.00 -0.87
N GLU A 325 -12.17 3.79 -1.73
CA GLU A 325 -11.98 2.51 -2.42
C GLU A 325 -11.46 1.40 -1.51
N GLN A 326 -10.80 1.77 -0.40
CA GLN A 326 -10.25 0.82 0.55
C GLN A 326 -11.32 0.29 1.51
N THR A 327 -12.16 1.21 2.02
CA THR A 327 -13.20 0.88 3.00
C THR A 327 -14.57 0.61 2.36
N LEU A 328 -14.75 0.95 1.08
CA LEU A 328 -16.02 0.92 0.33
C LEU A 328 -17.12 1.77 1.00
N SER A 329 -16.72 2.72 1.85
CA SER A 329 -17.59 3.64 2.58
C SER A 329 -17.70 4.99 1.85
N SER A 330 -18.83 5.67 2.00
CA SER A 330 -18.99 7.08 1.63
C SER A 330 -18.51 8.05 2.72
N ARG A 331 -18.22 7.54 3.92
CA ARG A 331 -17.68 8.30 5.03
C ARG A 331 -16.16 8.32 4.97
N PHE A 332 -15.59 9.50 5.16
CA PHE A 332 -14.16 9.74 5.18
C PHE A 332 -13.76 10.46 6.46
N GLU A 333 -12.66 10.07 7.02
CA GLU A 333 -11.88 10.98 7.86
C GLU A 333 -11.27 12.07 6.99
N LEU A 334 -11.05 13.26 7.53
CA LEU A 334 -10.54 14.39 6.73
C LEU A 334 -9.18 14.09 6.07
N GLN A 335 -8.34 13.27 6.71
CA GLN A 335 -7.04 12.86 6.19
C GLN A 335 -7.11 11.85 5.05
N GLU A 336 -8.24 11.17 4.87
CA GLU A 336 -8.46 10.21 3.77
C GLU A 336 -8.95 10.89 2.49
N LEU A 337 -9.43 12.14 2.58
CA LEU A 337 -9.84 12.93 1.42
C LEU A 337 -8.63 13.47 0.65
N PRO A 338 -8.75 13.69 -0.68
CA PRO A 338 -7.79 14.50 -1.41
C PRO A 338 -7.57 15.85 -0.70
N GLN A 339 -6.31 16.30 -0.64
CA GLN A 339 -5.91 17.46 0.17
C GLN A 339 -6.75 18.72 -0.11
N GLU A 340 -7.05 18.97 -1.38
CA GLU A 340 -7.82 20.12 -1.83
C GLU A 340 -9.29 20.03 -1.38
N VAL A 341 -9.86 18.83 -1.46
CA VAL A 341 -11.22 18.55 -0.98
C VAL A 341 -11.29 18.69 0.54
N ALA A 342 -10.34 18.11 1.28
CA ALA A 342 -10.26 18.23 2.74
C ALA A 342 -10.19 19.70 3.17
N ARG A 343 -9.35 20.49 2.49
CA ARG A 343 -9.21 21.94 2.75
C ARG A 343 -10.51 22.68 2.47
N ALA A 344 -11.22 22.34 1.38
CA ALA A 344 -12.48 22.97 1.02
C ALA A 344 -13.57 22.71 2.08
N VAL A 345 -13.73 21.44 2.53
CA VAL A 345 -14.80 21.07 3.44
C VAL A 345 -14.50 21.35 4.92
N TYR A 346 -13.27 21.71 5.27
CA TYR A 346 -12.83 21.83 6.67
C TYR A 346 -13.72 22.78 7.49
N ASN A 347 -14.01 23.96 6.95
CA ASN A 347 -14.81 25.00 7.62
C ASN A 347 -16.25 25.11 7.10
N MET A 348 -16.70 24.19 6.22
CA MET A 348 -18.03 24.23 5.65
C MET A 348 -19.09 23.72 6.62
N GLU A 349 -20.28 24.31 6.56
CA GLU A 349 -21.46 23.76 7.21
C GLU A 349 -22.11 22.65 6.37
N VAL A 350 -22.88 21.78 7.04
CA VAL A 350 -23.61 20.70 6.33
C VAL A 350 -24.62 21.30 5.36
N GLY A 351 -24.57 20.87 4.12
CA GLY A 351 -25.39 21.38 3.01
C GLY A 351 -24.72 22.51 2.23
N GLU A 352 -23.66 23.11 2.71
CA GLU A 352 -22.92 24.17 2.02
C GLU A 352 -22.19 23.65 0.78
N VAL A 353 -22.07 24.51 -0.24
CA VAL A 353 -21.35 24.27 -1.49
C VAL A 353 -20.13 25.18 -1.54
N SER A 354 -18.95 24.61 -1.81
CA SER A 354 -17.69 25.35 -1.88
C SER A 354 -17.64 26.36 -3.03
N ALA A 355 -16.67 27.28 -2.97
CA ALA A 355 -16.17 27.93 -4.16
C ALA A 355 -15.45 26.93 -5.07
N PRO A 356 -15.33 27.19 -6.38
CA PRO A 356 -14.53 26.37 -7.29
C PRO A 356 -13.05 26.35 -6.89
N PHE A 357 -12.42 25.20 -7.04
CA PHE A 357 -10.98 25.02 -6.82
C PHE A 357 -10.38 24.03 -7.82
N VAL A 358 -9.05 24.05 -7.97
CA VAL A 358 -8.31 23.09 -8.79
C VAL A 358 -7.84 21.96 -7.88
N MET A 359 -7.93 20.72 -8.36
CA MET A 359 -7.41 19.54 -7.67
C MET A 359 -6.82 18.57 -8.69
N VAL A 360 -6.04 17.61 -8.21
CA VAL A 360 -5.54 16.51 -9.02
C VAL A 360 -6.47 15.31 -8.86
N ASP A 361 -6.97 14.77 -9.96
CA ASP A 361 -7.81 13.57 -9.95
C ASP A 361 -6.99 12.29 -9.71
N LYS A 362 -7.66 11.15 -9.54
CA LYS A 362 -7.02 9.84 -9.35
C LYS A 362 -6.10 9.40 -10.50
N LYS A 363 -6.21 10.03 -11.67
CA LYS A 363 -5.39 9.78 -12.86
C LYS A 363 -4.21 10.74 -12.98
N GLY A 364 -4.03 11.63 -12.00
CA GLY A 364 -2.98 12.62 -12.01
C GLY A 364 -3.25 13.82 -12.94
N LYS A 365 -4.52 14.06 -13.31
CA LYS A 365 -4.94 15.22 -14.11
C LYS A 365 -5.43 16.33 -13.21
N GLU A 366 -5.06 17.57 -13.53
CA GLU A 366 -5.63 18.75 -12.91
C GLU A 366 -7.04 18.98 -13.44
N VAL A 367 -8.01 19.07 -12.54
CA VAL A 367 -9.42 19.29 -12.82
C VAL A 367 -9.96 20.41 -11.93
N CYS A 368 -10.97 21.11 -12.37
CA CYS A 368 -11.71 22.06 -11.54
C CYS A 368 -12.85 21.35 -10.83
N ALA A 369 -13.10 21.67 -9.56
CA ALA A 369 -14.11 21.03 -8.75
C ALA A 369 -14.89 22.01 -7.88
N ILE A 370 -16.13 21.66 -7.55
CA ILE A 370 -16.90 22.16 -6.42
C ILE A 370 -17.36 20.96 -5.58
N VAL A 371 -17.44 21.15 -4.29
CA VAL A 371 -17.90 20.12 -3.36
C VAL A 371 -19.06 20.63 -2.51
N LYS A 372 -19.92 19.69 -2.09
CA LYS A 372 -20.96 19.93 -1.09
C LYS A 372 -20.67 19.03 0.11
N LEU A 373 -20.65 19.62 1.30
CA LEU A 373 -20.60 18.84 2.52
C LEU A 373 -21.99 18.27 2.79
N LYS A 374 -22.14 16.96 2.57
CA LYS A 374 -23.43 16.27 2.70
C LYS A 374 -23.77 15.97 4.16
N THR A 375 -22.83 15.42 4.90
CA THR A 375 -22.95 15.11 6.32
C THR A 375 -21.62 15.35 7.03
N ARG A 376 -21.70 15.65 8.33
CA ARG A 376 -20.56 15.68 9.24
C ARG A 376 -20.99 15.03 10.55
N VAL A 377 -20.21 14.06 10.99
CA VAL A 377 -20.31 13.44 12.31
C VAL A 377 -19.08 13.87 13.08
N GLU A 378 -19.27 14.66 14.13
CA GLU A 378 -18.16 15.13 14.95
C GLU A 378 -17.47 13.98 15.69
N GLY A 379 -16.17 14.15 15.96
CA GLY A 379 -15.39 13.16 16.67
C GLY A 379 -15.98 12.89 18.06
N HIS A 380 -16.14 11.60 18.38
CA HIS A 380 -16.78 11.17 19.62
C HIS A 380 -16.22 9.82 20.10
N LYS A 381 -16.46 9.48 21.36
CA LYS A 381 -16.23 8.14 21.85
C LYS A 381 -17.24 7.18 21.23
N ALA A 382 -16.74 6.05 20.70
CA ALA A 382 -17.57 5.09 20.00
C ALA A 382 -18.74 4.60 20.86
N THR A 383 -19.87 4.40 20.21
CA THR A 383 -21.07 3.83 20.83
C THR A 383 -21.50 2.56 20.11
N PRO A 384 -22.08 1.55 20.82
CA PRO A 384 -22.58 0.33 20.17
C PRO A 384 -23.74 0.57 19.20
N THR A 385 -24.35 1.76 19.21
CA THR A 385 -25.51 2.10 18.38
C THR A 385 -25.09 2.71 17.05
N GLU A 386 -24.11 3.60 17.08
CA GLU A 386 -23.68 4.38 15.92
C GLU A 386 -22.43 3.76 15.29
N ASP A 387 -21.54 3.18 16.13
CA ASP A 387 -20.21 2.69 15.71
C ASP A 387 -20.06 1.18 15.98
N PHE A 388 -21.12 0.43 15.73
CA PHE A 388 -21.18 -0.99 16.07
C PHE A 388 -19.97 -1.77 15.57
N GLN A 389 -19.49 -1.52 14.34
CA GLN A 389 -18.35 -2.25 13.79
C GLN A 389 -17.05 -1.91 14.53
N VAL A 390 -16.80 -0.64 14.82
CA VAL A 390 -15.61 -0.19 15.57
C VAL A 390 -15.60 -0.83 16.97
N VAL A 391 -16.72 -0.77 17.67
CA VAL A 391 -16.88 -1.38 18.99
C VAL A 391 -16.71 -2.90 18.92
N LYS A 392 -17.30 -3.55 17.93
CA LYS A 392 -17.17 -5.00 17.71
C LYS A 392 -15.71 -5.40 17.49
N ASP A 393 -14.98 -4.66 16.67
CA ASP A 393 -13.58 -4.99 16.35
C ASP A 393 -12.69 -4.88 17.60
N VAL A 394 -12.90 -3.87 18.45
CA VAL A 394 -12.21 -3.74 19.75
C VAL A 394 -12.51 -4.92 20.66
N ILE A 395 -13.78 -5.31 20.77
CA ILE A 395 -14.19 -6.44 21.62
C ILE A 395 -13.64 -7.77 21.09
N VAL A 396 -13.73 -8.00 19.78
CA VAL A 396 -13.13 -9.19 19.15
C VAL A 396 -11.61 -9.20 19.36
N GLY A 397 -10.93 -8.05 19.26
CA GLY A 397 -9.51 -7.90 19.58
C GLY A 397 -9.19 -8.36 21.00
N LYS A 398 -9.91 -7.85 22.00
CA LYS A 398 -9.76 -8.26 23.41
C LYS A 398 -10.04 -9.75 23.65
N MET A 399 -11.05 -10.30 22.98
CA MET A 399 -11.33 -11.73 23.09
C MET A 399 -10.24 -12.60 22.47
N LYS A 400 -9.67 -12.17 21.35
CA LYS A 400 -8.51 -12.83 20.72
C LYS A 400 -7.28 -12.76 21.62
N GLU A 401 -7.02 -11.60 22.23
CA GLU A 401 -5.93 -11.42 23.17
C GLU A 401 -6.08 -12.34 24.38
N LYS A 402 -7.24 -12.34 25.02
CA LYS A 402 -7.53 -13.26 26.12
C LYS A 402 -7.32 -14.70 25.74
N LYS A 403 -7.83 -15.12 24.58
CA LYS A 403 -7.67 -16.48 24.06
C LYS A 403 -6.21 -16.83 23.80
N LEU A 404 -5.43 -15.87 23.27
CA LEU A 404 -3.99 -16.02 23.08
C LEU A 404 -3.26 -16.24 24.41
N VAL A 405 -3.56 -15.42 25.41
CA VAL A 405 -2.97 -15.54 26.76
C VAL A 405 -3.27 -16.92 27.36
N GLU A 406 -4.52 -17.37 27.28
CA GLU A 406 -4.95 -18.70 27.76
C GLU A 406 -4.23 -19.83 27.00
N TRP A 407 -4.10 -19.71 25.70
CA TRP A 407 -3.42 -20.67 24.84
C TRP A 407 -1.91 -20.72 25.16
N ILE A 408 -1.24 -19.59 25.31
CA ILE A 408 0.19 -19.54 25.68
C ILE A 408 0.40 -20.22 27.02
N LYS A 409 -0.42 -19.92 28.04
CA LYS A 409 -0.34 -20.56 29.36
C LYS A 409 -0.55 -22.07 29.32
N GLU A 410 -1.41 -22.55 28.42
CA GLU A 410 -1.59 -23.97 28.20
C GLU A 410 -0.37 -24.60 27.54
N LYS A 411 0.18 -23.95 26.50
CA LYS A 411 1.34 -24.46 25.76
C LYS A 411 2.63 -24.41 26.59
N GLN A 412 2.80 -23.41 27.44
CA GLN A 412 3.91 -23.38 28.42
C GLN A 412 3.96 -24.63 29.32
N LYS A 413 2.80 -25.24 29.63
CA LYS A 413 2.72 -26.45 30.46
C LYS A 413 2.99 -27.74 29.69
N THR A 414 2.74 -27.74 28.38
CA THR A 414 2.78 -28.95 27.55
C THR A 414 3.99 -29.03 26.63
N THR A 415 4.66 -27.91 26.42
CA THR A 415 5.87 -27.82 25.60
C THR A 415 7.08 -27.69 26.49
N TYR A 416 8.16 -28.43 26.19
CA TYR A 416 9.42 -28.25 26.91
C TYR A 416 9.98 -26.86 26.69
N VAL A 417 10.22 -26.11 27.76
CA VAL A 417 10.84 -24.78 27.71
C VAL A 417 11.99 -24.73 28.71
N ARG A 418 13.18 -24.40 28.22
CA ARG A 418 14.36 -24.17 29.06
C ARG A 418 14.92 -22.79 28.80
N ILE A 419 15.11 -22.02 29.85
CA ILE A 419 15.79 -20.72 29.82
C ILE A 419 17.20 -20.91 30.41
N ASN A 420 18.22 -20.37 29.76
CA ASN A 420 19.57 -20.43 30.27
C ASN A 420 19.74 -19.51 31.49
N GLY A 421 20.53 -19.91 32.49
CA GLY A 421 20.54 -19.33 33.84
C GLY A 421 20.70 -17.82 33.94
N ASP A 422 21.50 -17.23 33.07
CA ASP A 422 21.74 -15.78 33.07
C ASP A 422 20.56 -14.94 32.52
N TRP A 423 19.54 -15.60 31.94
CA TRP A 423 18.37 -14.96 31.29
C TRP A 423 17.06 -15.25 32.01
N CYS A 424 17.10 -15.79 33.24
CA CYS A 424 15.92 -16.17 34.02
C CYS A 424 15.27 -15.00 34.77
N ASP A 425 16.00 -13.92 35.01
CA ASP A 425 15.58 -12.81 35.92
C ASP A 425 14.75 -11.72 35.18
N CYS A 426 14.02 -12.11 34.15
CA CYS A 426 13.19 -11.20 33.39
C CYS A 426 11.73 -11.13 33.91
N GLU A 427 11.13 -9.95 33.87
CA GLU A 427 9.68 -9.79 34.00
C GLU A 427 9.03 -10.07 32.64
N PHE A 428 8.56 -11.29 32.46
CA PHE A 428 7.92 -11.72 31.21
C PHE A 428 6.46 -11.26 31.13
N GLN A 429 6.03 -10.94 29.92
CA GLN A 429 4.62 -10.60 29.65
C GLN A 429 3.67 -11.78 29.95
N TYR A 430 4.14 -13.01 29.74
CA TYR A 430 3.40 -14.24 30.01
C TYR A 430 4.11 -15.07 31.09
N PRO A 431 3.77 -14.88 32.37
CA PRO A 431 4.40 -15.63 33.46
C PRO A 431 4.22 -17.14 33.31
N GLY A 432 5.25 -17.91 33.66
CA GLY A 432 5.21 -19.38 33.66
C GLY A 432 6.27 -20.05 32.76
N TRP A 433 7.14 -19.28 32.14
CA TRP A 433 8.28 -19.82 31.40
C TRP A 433 9.27 -20.58 32.31
N GLY A 434 9.77 -21.71 31.82
CA GLY A 434 10.83 -22.47 32.51
C GLY A 434 10.41 -23.22 33.78
N GLN A 435 9.10 -23.44 33.97
CA GLN A 435 8.58 -24.17 35.16
C GLN A 435 8.44 -25.68 34.93
N ASN A 436 8.87 -26.23 33.78
CA ASN A 436 8.80 -27.64 33.44
C ASN A 436 10.16 -28.33 33.52
#